data_b08f2b01ce9c860164d8e6c994aaef4d
#
_entry.id   b08f2b01ce9c860164d8e6c994aaef4d
#
_cell.length_a   1.000
_cell.length_b   1.000
_cell.length_c   1.000
_cell.angle_alpha   90.00
_cell.angle_beta   90.00
_cell.angle_gamma   90.00
#
_symmetry.space_group_name_H-M   'P 1'
#
loop_
_entity.id
_entity.type
_entity.pdbx_description
1 polymer ?
#
loop_
_entity_poly.entity_id
_entity_poly.type
_entity_poly.pdbx_seq_one_letter_code
_entity_poly.pdbx_strand_id
1 'polypeptide(L)'
;DCLLSRGLGDVYKRQHQDWCIHIPGRHRTTVRSQLVLDFSRKEVRDYIYEQMKAILSSANIEYVKWDMNRQLSEVGNEVFPPERQREIWHRYVLGVYEMQERLLTDFPDLLLENCAGGGSRFDAGMLYYSPQIWTSDDTDAIERLKIQYGTSMCYPCSCFGAHVSDSPNHCVGRITPFETRGHVAMSGTFGYELDVTKISDDDKYAIKEQIEEFNKYNPLVRTGDYYRIGDPFANDRFDAWQFVAKDKSETLLEYVQVLKEPSVFLHRVKLKGLEKGCYYRHEQTGRVYSAELLMNSGFDIPSLWGDFRSFIAHFVRVK
;
A
#
# COMPACT_ATOMS: atom_id res chain seq x y z
N ASP A 1 2.41 18.10 -9.71
CA ASP A 1 3.45 18.79 -8.95
C ASP A 1 2.83 19.38 -7.70
N CYS A 2 3.04 18.71 -6.58
CA CYS A 2 2.53 19.17 -5.30
C CYS A 2 3.39 20.35 -4.83
N LEU A 3 3.13 21.55 -5.37
CA LEU A 3 3.77 22.81 -5.02
C LEU A 3 3.68 23.13 -3.51
N LEU A 4 2.68 22.57 -2.82
CA LEU A 4 2.46 22.78 -1.39
C LEU A 4 3.50 22.07 -0.52
N SER A 5 3.95 20.86 -0.85
CA SER A 5 4.92 20.15 0.00
C SER A 5 6.35 20.70 -0.14
N ARG A 6 6.72 21.21 -1.31
CA ARG A 6 8.01 21.89 -1.53
C ARG A 6 7.98 23.34 -1.05
N GLY A 7 6.85 24.06 -1.24
CA GLY A 7 6.71 25.47 -0.88
C GLY A 7 6.76 25.73 0.63
N LEU A 8 6.00 25.02 1.43
CA LEU A 8 5.98 25.17 2.88
C LEU A 8 7.36 24.87 3.49
N GLY A 9 7.97 23.73 3.15
CA GLY A 9 9.27 23.34 3.69
C GLY A 9 10.41 24.31 3.34
N ASP A 10 10.46 24.85 2.12
CA ASP A 10 11.55 25.73 1.68
C ASP A 10 11.39 27.18 2.19
N VAL A 11 10.17 27.69 2.28
CA VAL A 11 9.93 29.05 2.82
C VAL A 11 10.23 29.10 4.30
N TYR A 12 9.76 28.10 5.08
CA TYR A 12 10.01 28.05 6.52
C TYR A 12 11.44 27.72 6.88
N LYS A 13 12.15 26.90 6.09
CA LYS A 13 13.59 26.66 6.23
C LYS A 13 14.41 27.94 6.14
N ARG A 14 14.02 28.90 5.31
CA ARG A 14 14.71 30.21 5.19
C ARG A 14 14.45 31.10 6.40
N GLN A 15 13.27 31.02 7.00
CA GLN A 15 12.86 31.84 8.13
C GLN A 15 13.26 31.22 9.48
N HIS A 16 13.22 29.89 9.61
CA HIS A 16 13.44 29.14 10.84
C HIS A 16 14.38 27.94 10.60
N GLN A 17 15.66 28.24 10.37
CA GLN A 17 16.66 27.17 10.13
C GLN A 17 16.85 26.26 11.37
N ASP A 18 16.61 26.79 12.56
CA ASP A 18 16.66 26.07 13.83
C ASP A 18 15.51 25.06 14.00
N TRP A 19 14.45 25.14 13.20
CA TRP A 19 13.31 24.22 13.25
C TRP A 19 13.54 22.86 12.60
N CYS A 20 14.68 22.68 11.94
CA CYS A 20 15.02 21.42 11.32
C CYS A 20 15.85 20.56 12.25
N ILE A 21 15.52 19.25 12.32
CA ILE A 21 16.36 18.26 13.01
C ILE A 21 17.76 18.28 12.39
N HIS A 22 18.78 18.47 13.22
CA HIS A 22 20.19 18.42 12.84
C HIS A 22 21.08 18.34 14.08
N ILE A 23 22.29 17.82 13.90
CA ILE A 23 23.31 17.89 14.97
C ILE A 23 24.00 19.26 14.89
N PRO A 24 23.98 20.07 15.98
CA PRO A 24 24.64 21.37 15.97
C PRO A 24 26.12 21.28 15.55
N GLY A 25 26.55 22.20 14.71
CA GLY A 25 27.91 22.24 14.18
C GLY A 25 28.26 21.24 13.09
N ARG A 26 27.32 20.39 12.67
CA ARG A 26 27.51 19.46 11.54
C ARG A 26 26.77 19.92 10.29
N HIS A 27 27.22 19.42 9.13
CA HIS A 27 26.50 19.62 7.87
C HIS A 27 25.10 19.00 7.95
N ARG A 28 24.10 19.69 7.37
CA ARG A 28 22.73 19.21 7.29
C ARG A 28 22.56 18.37 6.01
N THR A 29 22.47 17.04 6.18
CA THR A 29 22.24 16.14 5.05
C THR A 29 20.81 16.27 4.54
N THR A 30 20.66 16.39 3.23
CA THR A 30 19.35 16.42 2.57
C THR A 30 19.12 15.16 1.77
N VAL A 31 17.87 14.70 1.71
CA VAL A 31 17.41 13.68 0.77
C VAL A 31 16.28 14.29 -0.04
N ARG A 32 16.29 14.12 -1.35
CA ARG A 32 15.35 14.81 -2.28
C ARG A 32 15.29 16.33 -2.04
N SER A 33 16.40 16.94 -1.66
CA SER A 33 16.52 18.36 -1.29
C SER A 33 15.68 18.78 -0.07
N GLN A 34 15.27 17.84 0.78
CA GLN A 34 14.43 18.08 1.96
C GLN A 34 15.22 17.92 3.27
N LEU A 35 14.76 18.63 4.30
CA LEU A 35 15.10 18.47 5.71
C LEU A 35 13.84 18.06 6.48
N VAL A 36 14.00 17.54 7.70
CA VAL A 36 12.88 17.17 8.56
C VAL A 36 12.65 18.26 9.59
N LEU A 37 11.40 18.73 9.72
CA LEU A 37 11.01 19.65 10.78
C LEU A 37 11.02 18.92 12.14
N ASP A 38 11.48 19.61 13.17
CA ASP A 38 11.60 19.06 14.51
C ASP A 38 10.26 19.06 15.26
N PHE A 39 9.45 18.04 15.02
CA PHE A 39 8.18 17.86 15.72
C PHE A 39 8.34 17.40 17.19
N SER A 40 9.56 17.25 17.69
CA SER A 40 9.77 17.16 19.14
C SER A 40 9.47 18.48 19.87
N ARG A 41 9.47 19.61 19.14
CA ARG A 41 9.25 20.97 19.61
C ARG A 41 7.79 21.38 19.43
N LYS A 42 7.19 21.88 20.52
CA LYS A 42 5.77 22.28 20.51
C LYS A 42 5.51 23.47 19.59
N GLU A 43 6.36 24.48 19.61
CA GLU A 43 6.22 25.67 18.78
C GLU A 43 6.23 25.36 17.28
N VAL A 44 7.04 24.36 16.84
CA VAL A 44 7.07 23.90 15.45
C VAL A 44 5.75 23.23 15.09
N ARG A 45 5.27 22.34 15.96
CA ARG A 45 3.98 21.65 15.75
C ARG A 45 2.83 22.65 15.70
N ASP A 46 2.75 23.57 16.65
CA ASP A 46 1.66 24.55 16.70
C ASP A 46 1.62 25.40 15.43
N TYR A 47 2.77 25.89 14.99
CA TYR A 47 2.83 26.70 13.78
C TYR A 47 2.39 25.92 12.53
N ILE A 48 2.91 24.72 12.31
CA ILE A 48 2.56 23.88 11.15
C ILE A 48 1.09 23.47 11.21
N TYR A 49 0.59 23.15 12.41
CA TYR A 49 -0.81 22.83 12.61
C TYR A 49 -1.74 23.95 12.15
N GLU A 50 -1.48 25.20 12.55
CA GLU A 50 -2.31 26.34 12.15
C GLU A 50 -2.31 26.56 10.63
N GLN A 51 -1.16 26.32 9.96
CA GLN A 51 -1.09 26.38 8.50
C GLN A 51 -1.94 25.27 7.84
N MET A 52 -1.81 24.02 8.33
CA MET A 52 -2.59 22.90 7.83
C MET A 52 -4.09 23.14 8.06
N LYS A 53 -4.47 23.58 9.26
CA LYS A 53 -5.86 23.91 9.61
C LYS A 53 -6.43 24.97 8.69
N ALA A 54 -5.69 26.03 8.40
CA ALA A 54 -6.12 27.08 7.50
C ALA A 54 -6.38 26.56 6.08
N ILE A 55 -5.52 25.67 5.57
CA ILE A 55 -5.68 25.04 4.25
C ILE A 55 -6.92 24.11 4.25
N LEU A 56 -7.03 23.22 5.23
CA LEU A 56 -8.13 22.26 5.31
C LEU A 56 -9.50 22.95 5.48
N SER A 57 -9.51 24.11 6.18
CA SER A 57 -10.74 24.92 6.35
C SER A 57 -11.09 25.74 5.11
N SER A 58 -10.19 25.91 4.13
CA SER A 58 -10.41 26.76 2.96
C SER A 58 -11.23 26.09 1.84
N ALA A 59 -11.36 24.77 1.87
CA ALA A 59 -12.10 23.98 0.89
C ALA A 59 -12.57 22.66 1.50
N ASN A 60 -13.47 21.95 0.82
CA ASN A 60 -13.87 20.60 1.22
C ASN A 60 -12.75 19.60 0.88
N ILE A 61 -11.84 19.37 1.83
CA ILE A 61 -10.71 18.46 1.71
C ILE A 61 -10.96 17.28 2.66
N GLU A 62 -11.17 16.11 2.11
CA GLU A 62 -11.52 14.88 2.85
C GLU A 62 -10.35 13.86 2.91
N TYR A 63 -9.26 14.14 2.19
CA TYR A 63 -8.12 13.24 2.12
C TYR A 63 -6.80 14.01 2.13
N VAL A 64 -5.85 13.54 2.94
CA VAL A 64 -4.49 14.06 3.01
C VAL A 64 -3.49 12.91 2.98
N LYS A 65 -2.60 12.91 1.99
CA LYS A 65 -1.40 12.09 2.00
C LYS A 65 -0.25 12.88 2.62
N TRP A 66 0.19 12.43 3.79
CA TRP A 66 1.26 13.08 4.54
C TRP A 66 2.59 12.36 4.30
N ASP A 67 3.45 12.99 3.52
CA ASP A 67 4.71 12.42 3.10
C ASP A 67 5.91 12.99 3.87
N MET A 68 6.96 12.16 4.03
CA MET A 68 8.25 12.50 4.60
C MET A 68 9.37 11.80 3.82
N ASN A 69 9.97 12.49 2.86
CA ASN A 69 10.96 11.89 1.94
C ASN A 69 12.41 12.03 2.41
N ARG A 70 12.63 12.29 3.69
CA ARG A 70 13.96 12.36 4.31
C ARG A 70 13.94 11.60 5.63
N GLN A 71 14.71 10.54 5.69
CA GLN A 71 14.86 9.73 6.90
C GLN A 71 15.59 10.51 8.01
N LEU A 72 15.32 10.14 9.26
CA LEU A 72 16.00 10.69 10.43
C LEU A 72 17.38 10.02 10.56
N SER A 73 18.46 10.68 10.13
CA SER A 73 19.82 10.15 10.20
C SER A 73 20.71 10.91 11.22
N GLU A 74 20.74 12.24 11.14
CA GLU A 74 21.48 13.07 12.09
C GLU A 74 20.50 13.77 13.03
N VAL A 75 20.14 13.10 14.14
CA VAL A 75 19.11 13.60 15.04
C VAL A 75 19.71 14.38 16.19
N GLY A 76 19.31 15.63 16.27
CA GLY A 76 19.69 16.57 17.29
C GLY A 76 18.92 17.89 17.10
N ASN A 77 19.00 18.79 18.08
CA ASN A 77 18.55 20.18 17.97
C ASN A 77 19.35 21.08 18.92
N GLU A 78 19.22 22.39 18.75
CA GLU A 78 19.91 23.40 19.57
C GLU A 78 19.17 23.72 20.88
N VAL A 79 17.94 23.22 21.05
CA VAL A 79 17.06 23.59 22.18
C VAL A 79 17.24 22.63 23.37
N PHE A 80 17.43 21.34 23.11
CA PHE A 80 17.58 20.36 24.16
C PHE A 80 19.03 20.31 24.67
N PRO A 81 19.25 20.25 26.00
CA PRO A 81 20.57 20.08 26.54
C PRO A 81 21.16 18.71 26.14
N PRO A 82 22.50 18.54 26.22
CA PRO A 82 23.17 17.33 25.72
C PRO A 82 22.64 16.00 26.27
N GLU A 83 22.24 15.96 27.53
CA GLU A 83 21.69 14.78 28.20
C GLU A 83 20.33 14.36 27.67
N ARG A 84 19.60 15.29 27.02
CA ARG A 84 18.26 15.04 26.47
C ARG A 84 18.22 14.86 24.95
N GLN A 85 19.34 14.98 24.27
CA GLN A 85 19.37 14.83 22.80
C GLN A 85 18.85 13.47 22.32
N ARG A 86 19.05 12.40 23.10
CA ARG A 86 18.55 11.05 22.77
C ARG A 86 17.02 10.93 22.85
N GLU A 87 16.34 11.84 23.54
CA GLU A 87 14.89 11.85 23.63
C GLU A 87 14.22 12.31 22.32
N ILE A 88 14.96 13.01 21.44
CA ILE A 88 14.39 13.64 20.22
C ILE A 88 13.72 12.60 19.33
N TRP A 89 14.29 11.42 19.14
CA TRP A 89 13.70 10.33 18.38
C TRP A 89 12.27 10.00 18.84
N HIS A 90 12.13 9.74 20.13
CA HIS A 90 10.85 9.39 20.72
C HIS A 90 9.88 10.59 20.71
N ARG A 91 10.36 11.77 21.09
CA ARG A 91 9.53 12.98 21.10
C ARG A 91 9.06 13.41 19.73
N TYR A 92 9.88 13.18 18.70
CA TYR A 92 9.48 13.42 17.32
C TYR A 92 8.27 12.55 16.93
N VAL A 93 8.31 11.25 17.22
CA VAL A 93 7.21 10.32 16.91
C VAL A 93 5.95 10.73 17.66
N LEU A 94 6.06 11.03 18.99
CA LEU A 94 4.92 11.54 19.75
C LEU A 94 4.39 12.86 19.19
N GLY A 95 5.27 13.73 18.70
CA GLY A 95 4.88 14.97 18.04
C GLY A 95 4.11 14.75 16.72
N VAL A 96 4.48 13.74 15.95
CA VAL A 96 3.73 13.36 14.73
C VAL A 96 2.35 12.82 15.11
N TYR A 97 2.25 11.97 16.13
CA TYR A 97 0.96 11.47 16.62
C TYR A 97 0.07 12.60 17.13
N GLU A 98 0.60 13.53 17.94
CA GLU A 98 -0.14 14.72 18.39
C GLU A 98 -0.69 15.54 17.23
N MET A 99 0.11 15.75 16.18
CA MET A 99 -0.34 16.48 15.00
C MET A 99 -1.50 15.77 14.30
N GLN A 100 -1.43 14.45 14.14
CA GLN A 100 -2.50 13.66 13.52
C GLN A 100 -3.76 13.64 14.38
N GLU A 101 -3.61 13.47 15.72
CA GLU A 101 -4.72 13.54 16.67
C GLU A 101 -5.46 14.88 16.60
N ARG A 102 -4.73 16.00 16.57
CA ARG A 102 -5.31 17.33 16.45
C ARG A 102 -6.08 17.51 15.14
N LEU A 103 -5.50 17.05 14.03
CA LEU A 103 -6.16 17.13 12.72
C LEU A 103 -7.45 16.31 12.69
N LEU A 104 -7.44 15.07 13.18
CA LEU A 104 -8.62 14.22 13.21
C LEU A 104 -9.67 14.67 14.23
N THR A 105 -9.26 15.41 15.28
CA THR A 105 -10.19 16.04 16.23
C THR A 105 -10.92 17.21 15.58
N ASP A 106 -10.22 18.07 14.85
CA ASP A 106 -10.81 19.23 14.19
C ASP A 106 -11.50 18.88 12.86
N PHE A 107 -11.05 17.80 12.19
CA PHE A 107 -11.58 17.31 10.92
C PHE A 107 -11.88 15.80 11.02
N PRO A 108 -12.95 15.38 11.69
CA PRO A 108 -13.21 13.97 11.99
C PRO A 108 -13.50 13.09 10.76
N ASP A 109 -13.89 13.68 9.64
CA ASP A 109 -14.12 12.97 8.39
C ASP A 109 -12.87 12.90 7.49
N LEU A 110 -11.73 13.47 7.93
CA LEU A 110 -10.49 13.49 7.18
C LEU A 110 -9.84 12.10 7.16
N LEU A 111 -9.58 11.59 5.97
CA LEU A 111 -8.77 10.38 5.78
C LEU A 111 -7.29 10.75 5.64
N LEU A 112 -6.46 10.17 6.49
CA LEU A 112 -5.00 10.33 6.44
C LEU A 112 -4.36 9.10 5.80
N GLU A 113 -3.48 9.33 4.83
CA GLU A 113 -2.50 8.35 4.34
C GLU A 113 -1.11 8.80 4.75
N ASN A 114 -0.33 7.90 5.35
CA ASN A 114 1.08 8.15 5.63
C ASN A 114 1.97 7.65 4.49
N CYS A 115 3.01 8.42 4.22
CA CYS A 115 4.11 8.07 3.34
C CYS A 115 5.44 8.58 3.92
N ALA A 116 6.50 7.86 3.71
CA ALA A 116 7.84 8.29 4.10
C ALA A 116 8.90 7.73 3.12
N GLY A 117 8.81 8.13 1.84
CA GLY A 117 9.53 7.45 0.77
C GLY A 117 9.12 5.98 0.70
N GLY A 118 7.81 5.71 0.71
CA GLY A 118 7.19 4.43 1.01
C GLY A 118 6.91 4.25 2.50
N GLY A 119 7.12 3.06 3.04
CA GLY A 119 6.72 2.64 4.38
C GLY A 119 7.72 2.95 5.51
N SER A 120 8.68 3.86 5.35
CA SER A 120 9.78 4.05 6.32
C SER A 120 9.34 4.51 7.72
N ARG A 121 8.12 5.01 7.91
CA ARG A 121 7.55 5.33 9.23
C ARG A 121 6.24 4.57 9.50
N PHE A 122 6.10 3.39 8.93
CA PHE A 122 4.94 2.55 9.11
C PHE A 122 5.05 1.76 10.41
N ASP A 123 4.20 2.03 11.38
CA ASP A 123 4.07 1.34 12.64
C ASP A 123 2.61 1.27 13.11
N ALA A 124 2.33 0.46 14.13
CA ALA A 124 0.98 0.28 14.65
C ALA A 124 0.36 1.55 15.24
N GLY A 125 1.18 2.46 15.78
CA GLY A 125 0.73 3.75 16.29
C GLY A 125 0.29 4.68 15.15
N MET A 126 1.03 4.67 14.03
CA MET A 126 0.62 5.40 12.83
C MET A 126 -0.71 4.89 12.28
N LEU A 127 -0.97 3.58 12.30
CA LEU A 127 -2.23 3.00 11.84
C LEU A 127 -3.44 3.45 12.65
N TYR A 128 -3.25 3.84 13.92
CA TYR A 128 -4.32 4.38 14.74
C TYR A 128 -4.89 5.69 14.16
N TYR A 129 -4.02 6.54 13.62
CA TYR A 129 -4.39 7.84 13.05
C TYR A 129 -4.59 7.78 11.54
N SER A 130 -3.82 6.96 10.86
CA SER A 130 -3.77 6.88 9.40
C SER A 130 -4.02 5.45 8.96
N PRO A 131 -5.28 5.09 8.63
CA PRO A 131 -5.64 3.71 8.31
C PRO A 131 -4.99 3.20 7.03
N GLN A 132 -4.33 4.07 6.27
CA GLN A 132 -3.65 3.74 5.01
C GLN A 132 -2.21 4.22 5.02
N ILE A 133 -1.32 3.38 4.48
CA ILE A 133 0.09 3.68 4.25
C ILE A 133 0.50 3.40 2.80
N TRP A 134 1.33 4.27 2.24
CA TRP A 134 2.05 3.99 1.01
C TRP A 134 3.27 3.12 1.31
N THR A 135 3.24 1.86 0.92
CA THR A 135 4.24 0.86 1.35
C THR A 135 5.57 1.00 0.64
N SER A 136 5.57 1.43 -0.62
CA SER A 136 6.77 1.60 -1.45
C SER A 136 6.49 2.50 -2.65
N ASP A 137 7.47 3.34 -3.00
CA ASP A 137 7.47 4.10 -4.25
C ASP A 137 7.70 3.21 -5.48
N ASP A 138 8.13 1.96 -5.28
CA ASP A 138 8.16 0.97 -6.35
C ASP A 138 6.75 0.45 -6.60
N THR A 139 6.18 0.89 -7.71
CA THR A 139 4.81 0.58 -8.15
C THR A 139 4.76 -0.53 -9.20
N ASP A 140 5.89 -1.14 -9.53
CA ASP A 140 5.91 -2.27 -10.45
C ASP A 140 5.12 -3.45 -9.88
N ALA A 141 4.15 -3.98 -10.62
CA ALA A 141 3.27 -5.03 -10.13
C ALA A 141 4.01 -6.31 -9.73
N ILE A 142 5.12 -6.63 -10.37
CA ILE A 142 5.90 -7.84 -10.07
C ILE A 142 6.75 -7.64 -8.81
N GLU A 143 7.37 -6.46 -8.63
CA GLU A 143 8.05 -6.12 -7.36
C GLU A 143 7.04 -6.02 -6.21
N ARG A 144 5.82 -5.55 -6.47
CA ARG A 144 4.74 -5.49 -5.49
C ARG A 144 4.35 -6.86 -4.92
N LEU A 145 4.55 -7.95 -5.63
CA LEU A 145 4.33 -9.30 -5.06
C LEU A 145 5.15 -9.47 -3.78
N LYS A 146 6.45 -9.13 -3.81
CA LYS A 146 7.35 -9.20 -2.64
C LYS A 146 7.02 -8.15 -1.58
N ILE A 147 6.76 -6.92 -2.00
CA ILE A 147 6.45 -5.79 -1.12
C ILE A 147 5.16 -6.05 -0.33
N GLN A 148 4.09 -6.45 -1.02
CA GLN A 148 2.79 -6.74 -0.39
C GLN A 148 2.85 -8.00 0.47
N TYR A 149 3.53 -9.06 0.01
CA TYR A 149 3.78 -10.25 0.82
C TYR A 149 4.48 -9.90 2.13
N GLY A 150 5.62 -9.17 2.05
CA GLY A 150 6.39 -8.76 3.23
C GLY A 150 5.58 -7.87 4.18
N THR A 151 4.87 -6.86 3.64
CA THR A 151 4.01 -5.97 4.45
C THR A 151 2.91 -6.76 5.16
N SER A 152 2.29 -7.72 4.48
CA SER A 152 1.21 -8.54 5.03
C SER A 152 1.65 -9.47 6.17
N MET A 153 2.96 -9.64 6.42
CA MET A 153 3.46 -10.39 7.58
C MET A 153 3.15 -9.68 8.91
N CYS A 154 3.07 -8.36 8.90
CA CYS A 154 2.87 -7.55 10.10
C CYS A 154 1.53 -6.79 10.09
N TYR A 155 0.99 -6.48 8.91
CA TYR A 155 -0.14 -5.56 8.74
C TYR A 155 -1.20 -6.14 7.80
N PRO A 156 -2.50 -5.84 8.03
CA PRO A 156 -3.56 -6.32 7.15
C PRO A 156 -3.48 -5.67 5.76
N CYS A 157 -3.91 -6.41 4.74
CA CYS A 157 -3.93 -5.92 3.35
C CYS A 157 -4.77 -4.64 3.17
N SER A 158 -5.79 -4.45 4.02
CA SER A 158 -6.67 -3.28 3.99
C SER A 158 -6.00 -1.95 4.36
N CYS A 159 -4.75 -1.96 4.86
CA CYS A 159 -4.07 -0.75 5.29
C CYS A 159 -2.98 -0.26 4.34
N PHE A 160 -2.65 -0.96 3.27
CA PHE A 160 -1.61 -0.49 2.36
C PHE A 160 -2.15 -0.09 0.98
N GLY A 161 -1.67 1.06 0.48
CA GLY A 161 -1.97 1.55 -0.86
C GLY A 161 -1.37 0.64 -1.92
N ALA A 162 -2.21 0.28 -2.91
CA ALA A 162 -1.81 -0.50 -4.05
C ALA A 162 -2.40 0.11 -5.32
N HIS A 163 -1.54 0.52 -6.25
CA HIS A 163 -1.96 1.26 -7.43
C HIS A 163 -1.55 0.58 -8.72
N VAL A 164 -2.39 0.73 -9.74
CA VAL A 164 -2.06 0.45 -11.12
C VAL A 164 -1.22 1.61 -11.65
N SER A 165 0.06 1.36 -11.91
CA SER A 165 1.00 2.37 -12.40
C SER A 165 1.17 2.31 -13.92
N ASP A 166 1.90 3.28 -14.46
CA ASP A 166 2.28 3.33 -15.88
C ASP A 166 3.09 2.09 -16.33
N SER A 167 3.04 1.80 -17.61
CA SER A 167 3.84 0.76 -18.27
C SER A 167 4.44 1.35 -19.55
N PRO A 168 5.79 1.28 -19.75
CA PRO A 168 6.79 0.66 -18.86
C PRO A 168 6.85 1.33 -17.49
N ASN A 169 7.06 0.54 -16.42
CA ASN A 169 7.16 1.08 -15.06
C ASN A 169 8.38 2.00 -14.91
N HIS A 170 8.20 3.14 -14.26
CA HIS A 170 9.24 4.18 -14.15
C HIS A 170 10.42 3.79 -13.26
N CYS A 171 10.25 2.85 -12.31
CA CYS A 171 11.33 2.38 -11.45
C CYS A 171 12.22 1.33 -12.11
N VAL A 172 11.61 0.36 -12.79
CA VAL A 172 12.31 -0.85 -13.27
C VAL A 172 12.26 -1.04 -14.78
N GLY A 173 11.49 -0.22 -15.52
CA GLY A 173 11.34 -0.32 -16.98
C GLY A 173 10.56 -1.55 -17.46
N ARG A 174 9.93 -2.30 -16.54
CA ARG A 174 9.19 -3.52 -16.88
C ARG A 174 7.87 -3.18 -17.56
N ILE A 175 7.53 -4.00 -18.58
CA ILE A 175 6.22 -3.96 -19.25
C ILE A 175 5.37 -5.08 -18.68
N THR A 176 4.35 -4.73 -17.91
CA THR A 176 3.40 -5.67 -17.29
C THR A 176 2.01 -5.42 -17.87
N PRO A 177 1.26 -6.47 -18.25
CA PRO A 177 -0.10 -6.33 -18.77
C PRO A 177 -1.01 -5.53 -17.83
N PHE A 178 -1.94 -4.76 -18.40
CA PHE A 178 -2.86 -3.93 -17.63
C PHE A 178 -3.70 -4.73 -16.63
N GLU A 179 -4.20 -5.90 -17.08
CA GLU A 179 -4.91 -6.86 -16.25
C GLU A 179 -4.11 -7.27 -15.00
N THR A 180 -2.84 -7.66 -15.18
CA THR A 180 -1.99 -8.11 -14.07
C THR A 180 -1.69 -6.98 -13.09
N ARG A 181 -1.47 -5.75 -13.59
CA ARG A 181 -1.31 -4.57 -12.72
C ARG A 181 -2.55 -4.35 -11.85
N GLY A 182 -3.75 -4.53 -12.43
CA GLY A 182 -5.02 -4.44 -11.71
C GLY A 182 -5.17 -5.53 -10.64
N HIS A 183 -4.98 -6.79 -11.02
CA HIS A 183 -5.12 -7.90 -10.07
C HIS A 183 -4.20 -7.75 -8.86
N VAL A 184 -2.93 -7.40 -9.06
CA VAL A 184 -1.99 -7.18 -7.94
C VAL A 184 -2.42 -6.01 -7.06
N ALA A 185 -2.96 -4.94 -7.65
CA ALA A 185 -3.41 -3.77 -6.91
C ALA A 185 -4.69 -4.01 -6.10
N MET A 186 -5.56 -4.94 -6.53
CA MET A 186 -6.83 -5.23 -5.85
C MET A 186 -6.66 -5.79 -4.43
N SER A 187 -5.49 -6.31 -4.09
CA SER A 187 -5.19 -6.84 -2.75
C SER A 187 -5.00 -5.78 -1.67
N GLY A 188 -4.96 -4.50 -2.03
CA GLY A 188 -4.79 -3.37 -1.10
C GLY A 188 -5.86 -2.31 -1.28
N THR A 189 -5.54 -1.08 -0.86
CA THR A 189 -6.36 0.10 -1.17
C THR A 189 -6.09 0.49 -2.63
N PHE A 190 -7.01 0.09 -3.47
CA PHE A 190 -6.89 0.16 -4.93
C PHE A 190 -6.93 1.59 -5.47
N GLY A 191 -6.11 1.88 -6.47
CA GLY A 191 -6.11 3.15 -7.17
C GLY A 191 -5.28 3.12 -8.45
N TYR A 192 -5.25 4.25 -9.15
CA TYR A 192 -4.47 4.44 -10.36
C TYR A 192 -3.44 5.54 -10.19
N GLU A 193 -2.20 5.26 -10.55
CA GLU A 193 -1.07 6.19 -10.55
C GLU A 193 -0.45 6.21 -11.94
N LEU A 194 -1.19 6.75 -12.89
CA LEU A 194 -0.83 6.81 -14.30
C LEU A 194 -1.44 8.05 -14.98
N ASP A 195 -0.88 8.43 -16.13
CA ASP A 195 -1.40 9.52 -16.95
C ASP A 195 -2.52 8.99 -17.87
N VAL A 196 -3.77 9.19 -17.47
CA VAL A 196 -4.95 8.75 -18.22
C VAL A 196 -5.06 9.36 -19.64
N THR A 197 -4.29 10.40 -19.94
CA THR A 197 -4.26 11.00 -21.29
C THR A 197 -3.34 10.23 -22.24
N LYS A 198 -2.48 9.37 -21.72
CA LYS A 198 -1.46 8.62 -22.50
C LYS A 198 -1.78 7.14 -22.67
N ILE A 199 -2.76 6.61 -21.95
CA ILE A 199 -3.17 5.20 -22.09
C ILE A 199 -4.09 5.01 -23.28
N SER A 200 -4.15 3.77 -23.81
CA SER A 200 -5.02 3.39 -24.91
C SER A 200 -6.51 3.48 -24.54
N ASP A 201 -7.38 3.51 -25.52
CA ASP A 201 -8.82 3.47 -25.26
C ASP A 201 -9.25 2.10 -24.73
N ASP A 202 -8.58 1.02 -25.10
CA ASP A 202 -8.79 -0.32 -24.52
C ASP A 202 -8.44 -0.34 -23.02
N ASP A 203 -7.32 0.29 -22.61
CA ASP A 203 -6.95 0.41 -21.21
C ASP A 203 -7.95 1.29 -20.43
N LYS A 204 -8.46 2.37 -21.05
CA LYS A 204 -9.52 3.19 -20.43
C LYS A 204 -10.82 2.41 -20.23
N TYR A 205 -11.15 1.52 -21.14
CA TYR A 205 -12.27 0.62 -20.98
C TYR A 205 -12.02 -0.39 -19.85
N ALA A 206 -10.82 -1.01 -19.84
CA ALA A 206 -10.42 -1.95 -18.80
C ALA A 206 -10.40 -1.33 -17.38
N ILE A 207 -10.14 -0.02 -17.25
CA ILE A 207 -10.27 0.70 -15.95
C ILE A 207 -11.67 0.53 -15.37
N LYS A 208 -12.72 0.65 -16.17
CA LYS A 208 -14.10 0.51 -15.70
C LYS A 208 -14.38 -0.89 -15.19
N GLU A 209 -13.95 -1.89 -15.96
CA GLU A 209 -14.08 -3.30 -15.57
C GLU A 209 -13.32 -3.61 -14.28
N GLN A 210 -12.08 -3.12 -14.15
CA GLN A 210 -11.28 -3.28 -12.93
C GLN A 210 -11.91 -2.60 -11.69
N ILE A 211 -12.52 -1.44 -11.87
CA ILE A 211 -13.24 -0.76 -10.77
C ILE A 211 -14.47 -1.57 -10.33
N GLU A 212 -15.22 -2.11 -11.28
CA GLU A 212 -16.38 -2.98 -10.98
C GLU A 212 -15.92 -4.25 -10.26
N GLU A 213 -14.85 -4.87 -10.72
CA GLU A 213 -14.24 -6.05 -10.13
C GLU A 213 -13.70 -5.76 -8.72
N PHE A 214 -12.99 -4.67 -8.54
CA PHE A 214 -12.54 -4.21 -7.22
C PHE A 214 -13.71 -3.99 -6.26
N ASN A 215 -14.76 -3.29 -6.69
CA ASN A 215 -15.94 -3.05 -5.86
C ASN A 215 -16.64 -4.36 -5.45
N LYS A 216 -16.62 -5.36 -6.32
CA LYS A 216 -17.16 -6.69 -6.03
C LYS A 216 -16.36 -7.43 -4.97
N TYR A 217 -15.03 -7.41 -5.05
CA TYR A 217 -14.14 -8.23 -4.20
C TYR A 217 -13.62 -7.50 -2.97
N ASN A 218 -13.63 -6.17 -2.96
CA ASN A 218 -13.08 -5.37 -1.86
C ASN A 218 -13.68 -5.70 -0.47
N PRO A 219 -14.99 -5.97 -0.31
CA PRO A 219 -15.54 -6.41 0.98
C PRO A 219 -14.84 -7.67 1.51
N LEU A 220 -14.60 -8.66 0.64
CA LEU A 220 -13.89 -9.89 0.99
C LEU A 220 -12.41 -9.64 1.30
N VAL A 221 -11.72 -8.83 0.50
CA VAL A 221 -10.31 -8.45 0.72
C VAL A 221 -10.14 -7.74 2.06
N ARG A 222 -11.05 -6.84 2.42
CA ARG A 222 -10.96 -6.07 3.67
C ARG A 222 -11.27 -6.86 4.93
N THR A 223 -12.16 -7.84 4.86
CA THR A 223 -12.70 -8.51 6.05
C THR A 223 -12.37 -10.00 6.13
N GLY A 224 -11.98 -10.61 5.02
CA GLY A 224 -11.67 -12.04 4.93
C GLY A 224 -10.37 -12.44 5.64
N ASP A 225 -10.22 -13.75 5.79
CA ASP A 225 -8.94 -14.35 6.20
C ASP A 225 -7.99 -14.39 5.01
N TYR A 226 -6.82 -13.79 5.14
CA TYR A 226 -5.78 -13.78 4.11
C TYR A 226 -4.85 -14.98 4.25
N TYR A 227 -4.68 -15.71 3.16
CA TYR A 227 -3.77 -16.85 3.07
C TYR A 227 -2.71 -16.63 2.01
N ARG A 228 -1.44 -16.64 2.39
CA ARG A 228 -0.32 -16.73 1.46
C ARG A 228 -0.23 -18.16 0.97
N ILE A 229 -0.36 -18.35 -0.32
CA ILE A 229 -0.29 -19.65 -0.99
C ILE A 229 1.09 -19.83 -1.62
N GLY A 230 1.54 -18.86 -2.39
CA GLY A 230 2.89 -18.75 -2.91
C GLY A 230 3.86 -18.15 -1.90
N ASP A 231 5.14 -18.11 -2.30
CA ASP A 231 6.20 -17.41 -1.59
C ASP A 231 7.11 -16.75 -2.65
N PRO A 232 6.95 -15.44 -2.90
CA PRO A 232 7.70 -14.74 -3.95
C PRO A 232 9.19 -14.57 -3.62
N PHE A 233 9.63 -14.93 -2.41
CA PHE A 233 11.05 -14.96 -2.03
C PHE A 233 11.70 -16.32 -2.28
N ALA A 234 10.92 -17.41 -2.20
CA ALA A 234 11.41 -18.76 -2.44
C ALA A 234 11.15 -19.24 -3.88
N ASN A 235 10.26 -18.58 -4.62
CA ASN A 235 9.83 -18.98 -5.95
C ASN A 235 9.75 -17.74 -6.87
N ASP A 236 10.46 -17.75 -7.96
CA ASP A 236 10.52 -16.69 -8.97
C ASP A 236 9.59 -16.93 -10.17
N ARG A 237 8.81 -18.02 -10.17
CA ARG A 237 7.96 -18.41 -11.30
C ARG A 237 6.53 -17.94 -11.18
N PHE A 238 6.00 -17.97 -9.97
CA PHE A 238 4.64 -17.50 -9.69
C PHE A 238 4.48 -17.05 -8.25
N ASP A 239 3.45 -16.29 -8.00
CA ASP A 239 2.92 -16.05 -6.67
C ASP A 239 1.40 -16.28 -6.65
N ALA A 240 0.85 -16.60 -5.48
CA ALA A 240 -0.57 -16.79 -5.29
C ALA A 240 -0.97 -16.49 -3.86
N TRP A 241 -2.13 -15.90 -3.69
CA TRP A 241 -2.73 -15.64 -2.39
C TRP A 241 -4.25 -15.79 -2.46
N GLN A 242 -4.87 -15.83 -1.30
CA GLN A 242 -6.29 -16.15 -1.19
C GLN A 242 -6.93 -15.36 -0.06
N PHE A 243 -8.14 -14.88 -0.29
CA PHE A 243 -9.02 -14.34 0.74
C PHE A 243 -10.20 -15.28 0.94
N VAL A 244 -10.57 -15.54 2.20
CA VAL A 244 -11.69 -16.41 2.56
C VAL A 244 -12.62 -15.64 3.50
N ALA A 245 -13.90 -15.59 3.19
CA ALA A 245 -14.90 -14.97 4.07
C ALA A 245 -14.89 -15.61 5.46
N LYS A 246 -15.14 -14.84 6.52
CA LYS A 246 -15.13 -15.32 7.91
C LYS A 246 -16.10 -16.48 8.14
N ASP A 247 -17.26 -16.46 7.47
CA ASP A 247 -18.30 -17.50 7.50
C ASP A 247 -18.08 -18.62 6.48
N LYS A 248 -16.95 -18.57 5.74
CA LYS A 248 -16.58 -19.53 4.69
C LYS A 248 -17.58 -19.58 3.52
N SER A 249 -18.38 -18.52 3.33
CA SER A 249 -19.38 -18.46 2.25
C SER A 249 -18.75 -18.28 0.88
N GLU A 250 -17.59 -17.65 0.80
CA GLU A 250 -16.89 -17.39 -0.45
C GLU A 250 -15.37 -17.31 -0.28
N THR A 251 -14.66 -17.45 -1.38
CA THR A 251 -13.20 -17.28 -1.42
C THR A 251 -12.74 -16.77 -2.78
N LEU A 252 -11.74 -15.89 -2.74
CA LEU A 252 -11.06 -15.34 -3.90
C LEU A 252 -9.62 -15.83 -3.93
N LEU A 253 -9.23 -16.53 -4.99
CA LEU A 253 -7.85 -16.90 -5.30
C LEU A 253 -7.30 -15.93 -6.33
N GLU A 254 -6.17 -15.35 -6.04
CA GLU A 254 -5.38 -14.54 -6.97
C GLU A 254 -4.07 -15.25 -7.29
N TYR A 255 -3.70 -15.27 -8.57
CA TYR A 255 -2.52 -15.96 -9.09
C TYR A 255 -1.79 -15.08 -10.10
N VAL A 256 -0.49 -14.96 -9.96
CA VAL A 256 0.38 -14.25 -10.89
C VAL A 256 1.47 -15.18 -11.39
N GLN A 257 1.48 -15.46 -12.68
CA GLN A 257 2.60 -16.11 -13.35
C GLN A 257 3.66 -15.06 -13.65
N VAL A 258 4.80 -15.15 -12.96
CA VAL A 258 5.95 -14.25 -13.17
C VAL A 258 6.72 -14.66 -14.42
N LEU A 259 7.09 -15.92 -14.50
CA LEU A 259 7.80 -16.46 -15.66
C LEU A 259 7.10 -17.71 -16.20
N LYS A 260 6.87 -17.74 -17.51
CA LYS A 260 6.32 -18.91 -18.21
C LYS A 260 7.40 -19.99 -18.36
N GLU A 261 7.07 -21.20 -17.92
CA GLU A 261 7.93 -22.36 -18.13
C GLU A 261 7.49 -23.15 -19.37
N PRO A 262 8.43 -23.67 -20.15
CA PRO A 262 8.13 -24.58 -21.24
C PRO A 262 7.64 -25.92 -20.70
N SER A 263 6.74 -26.58 -21.40
CA SER A 263 6.30 -27.94 -21.12
C SER A 263 5.57 -28.16 -19.77
N VAL A 264 5.15 -27.09 -19.09
CA VAL A 264 4.22 -27.20 -17.94
C VAL A 264 2.81 -27.27 -18.47
N PHE A 265 2.20 -28.44 -18.37
CA PHE A 265 0.84 -28.68 -18.87
C PHE A 265 -0.23 -28.30 -17.85
N LEU A 266 0.10 -28.36 -16.56
CA LEU A 266 -0.84 -28.12 -15.48
C LEU A 266 -0.12 -27.51 -14.29
N HIS A 267 -0.62 -26.34 -13.85
CA HIS A 267 -0.23 -25.76 -12.59
C HIS A 267 -1.40 -25.83 -11.63
N ARG A 268 -1.18 -26.39 -10.45
CA ARG A 268 -2.22 -26.64 -9.48
C ARG A 268 -1.93 -25.94 -8.17
N VAL A 269 -2.89 -25.16 -7.69
CA VAL A 269 -2.79 -24.37 -6.47
C VAL A 269 -3.76 -24.91 -5.42
N LYS A 270 -3.25 -25.26 -4.24
CA LYS A 270 -4.08 -25.74 -3.12
C LYS A 270 -4.63 -24.56 -2.34
N LEU A 271 -5.94 -24.48 -2.27
CA LEU A 271 -6.64 -23.48 -1.46
C LEU A 271 -6.55 -23.83 0.03
N LYS A 272 -6.83 -22.84 0.88
CA LYS A 272 -6.80 -22.98 2.33
C LYS A 272 -8.10 -22.48 2.95
N GLY A 273 -8.39 -22.87 4.18
CA GLY A 273 -9.41 -22.28 5.04
C GLY A 273 -10.87 -22.48 4.61
N LEU A 274 -11.16 -23.37 3.66
CA LEU A 274 -12.52 -23.68 3.24
C LEU A 274 -13.25 -24.59 4.26
N GLU A 275 -14.58 -24.56 4.26
CA GLU A 275 -15.40 -25.39 5.13
C GLU A 275 -15.44 -26.83 4.63
N LYS A 276 -14.98 -27.77 5.46
CA LYS A 276 -14.97 -29.21 5.14
C LYS A 276 -16.40 -29.76 4.98
N GLY A 277 -16.57 -30.63 4.01
CA GLY A 277 -17.88 -31.24 3.70
C GLY A 277 -18.77 -30.34 2.83
N CYS A 278 -18.30 -29.11 2.49
CA CYS A 278 -19.03 -28.17 1.64
C CYS A 278 -18.56 -28.22 0.20
N TYR A 279 -19.39 -27.65 -0.68
CA TYR A 279 -19.13 -27.52 -2.10
C TYR A 279 -19.07 -26.02 -2.47
N TYR A 280 -18.17 -25.69 -3.40
CA TYR A 280 -17.92 -24.34 -3.88
C TYR A 280 -18.06 -24.28 -5.40
N ARG A 281 -18.87 -23.36 -5.88
CA ARG A 281 -19.04 -23.09 -7.31
C ARG A 281 -18.04 -22.03 -7.74
N HIS A 282 -17.22 -22.33 -8.74
CA HIS A 282 -16.38 -21.38 -9.43
C HIS A 282 -17.27 -20.48 -10.31
N GLU A 283 -17.35 -19.21 -9.98
CA GLU A 283 -18.31 -18.28 -10.57
C GLU A 283 -18.12 -18.10 -12.09
N GLN A 284 -16.86 -18.04 -12.54
CA GLN A 284 -16.56 -17.81 -13.95
C GLN A 284 -16.93 -18.99 -14.85
N THR A 285 -16.96 -20.23 -14.34
CA THR A 285 -17.22 -21.42 -15.16
C THR A 285 -18.49 -22.17 -14.77
N GLY A 286 -19.08 -21.84 -13.61
CA GLY A 286 -20.21 -22.57 -13.03
C GLY A 286 -19.87 -23.97 -12.48
N ARG A 287 -18.62 -24.43 -12.59
CA ARG A 287 -18.21 -25.76 -12.10
C ARG A 287 -18.21 -25.78 -10.57
N VAL A 288 -18.60 -26.92 -10.02
CA VAL A 288 -18.68 -27.15 -8.56
C VAL A 288 -17.59 -28.12 -8.13
N TYR A 289 -16.90 -27.75 -7.05
CA TYR A 289 -15.79 -28.51 -6.46
C TYR A 289 -16.07 -28.76 -4.98
N SER A 290 -15.67 -29.94 -4.44
CA SER A 290 -15.66 -30.10 -2.99
C SER A 290 -14.53 -29.30 -2.35
N ALA A 291 -14.72 -28.84 -1.11
CA ALA A 291 -13.69 -28.16 -0.34
C ALA A 291 -12.41 -29.00 -0.22
N GLU A 292 -12.59 -30.33 -0.01
CA GLU A 292 -11.46 -31.25 0.11
C GLU A 292 -10.66 -31.37 -1.18
N LEU A 293 -11.32 -31.35 -2.34
CA LEU A 293 -10.62 -31.34 -3.64
C LEU A 293 -9.78 -30.10 -3.78
N LEU A 294 -10.36 -28.92 -3.51
CA LEU A 294 -9.64 -27.63 -3.62
C LEU A 294 -8.48 -27.53 -2.62
N MET A 295 -8.65 -28.04 -1.40
CA MET A 295 -7.62 -27.95 -0.36
C MET A 295 -6.54 -29.04 -0.47
N ASN A 296 -6.87 -30.25 -0.89
CA ASN A 296 -5.91 -31.36 -0.90
C ASN A 296 -5.26 -31.59 -2.26
N SER A 297 -6.05 -31.56 -3.34
CA SER A 297 -5.55 -31.70 -4.71
C SER A 297 -5.24 -30.37 -5.37
N GLY A 298 -6.01 -29.33 -5.05
CA GLY A 298 -5.85 -27.97 -5.56
C GLY A 298 -6.78 -27.69 -6.75
N PHE A 299 -6.76 -26.42 -7.15
CA PHE A 299 -7.44 -25.88 -8.33
C PHE A 299 -6.46 -25.78 -9.50
N ASP A 300 -6.91 -26.22 -10.67
CA ASP A 300 -6.10 -26.18 -11.89
C ASP A 300 -6.12 -24.76 -12.46
N ILE A 301 -4.96 -24.09 -12.45
CA ILE A 301 -4.79 -22.77 -13.05
C ILE A 301 -4.85 -22.94 -14.59
N PRO A 302 -5.64 -22.14 -15.29
CA PRO A 302 -5.69 -22.19 -16.74
C PRO A 302 -4.31 -21.87 -17.32
N SER A 303 -4.03 -22.37 -18.53
CA SER A 303 -2.78 -22.10 -19.22
C SER A 303 -2.69 -20.60 -19.58
N LEU A 304 -1.82 -19.88 -18.88
CA LEU A 304 -1.51 -18.49 -19.17
C LEU A 304 -0.34 -18.44 -20.16
N TRP A 305 -0.46 -17.60 -21.20
CA TRP A 305 0.54 -17.51 -22.26
C TRP A 305 1.43 -16.28 -22.08
N GLY A 306 2.72 -16.51 -21.92
CA GLY A 306 3.74 -15.47 -21.72
C GLY A 306 4.00 -15.15 -20.25
N ASP A 307 4.95 -14.25 -20.02
CA ASP A 307 5.35 -13.79 -18.70
C ASP A 307 4.39 -12.73 -18.15
N PHE A 308 4.44 -12.53 -16.83
CA PHE A 308 3.70 -11.49 -16.12
C PHE A 308 2.18 -11.56 -16.36
N ARG A 309 1.63 -12.75 -16.37
CA ARG A 309 0.19 -12.99 -16.54
C ARG A 309 -0.47 -13.32 -15.20
N SER A 310 -1.72 -12.94 -15.06
CA SER A 310 -2.49 -13.16 -13.84
C SER A 310 -3.81 -13.86 -14.10
N PHE A 311 -4.39 -14.38 -13.04
CA PHE A 311 -5.67 -15.07 -13.05
C PHE A 311 -6.34 -14.90 -11.69
N ILE A 312 -7.65 -14.63 -11.70
CA ILE A 312 -8.50 -14.59 -10.50
C ILE A 312 -9.54 -15.68 -10.59
N ALA A 313 -9.76 -16.40 -9.50
CA ALA A 313 -10.84 -17.36 -9.36
C ALA A 313 -11.69 -17.06 -8.12
N HIS A 314 -12.96 -16.78 -8.32
CA HIS A 314 -13.94 -16.57 -7.27
C HIS A 314 -14.80 -17.80 -7.08
N PHE A 315 -14.90 -18.27 -5.85
CA PHE A 315 -15.71 -19.44 -5.48
C PHE A 315 -16.72 -19.08 -4.42
N VAL A 316 -17.96 -19.51 -4.62
CA VAL A 316 -19.08 -19.30 -3.68
C VAL A 316 -19.59 -20.63 -3.21
N ARG A 317 -19.75 -20.77 -1.89
CA ARG A 317 -20.31 -21.99 -1.28
C ARG A 317 -21.75 -22.18 -1.73
N VAL A 318 -22.08 -23.38 -2.19
CA VAL A 318 -23.41 -23.71 -2.72
C VAL A 318 -24.12 -24.80 -1.89
N LYS A 319 -23.39 -25.52 -1.04
CA LYS A 319 -23.91 -26.53 -0.14
C LYS A 319 -22.93 -26.84 0.99
#